data_91cc23ec094071e8ab4c9ea907f8e5e8
#
_entry.id   91cc23ec094071e8ab4c9ea907f8e5e8
#
_cell.length_a   1.000
_cell.length_b   1.000
_cell.length_c   1.000
_cell.angle_alpha   90.00
_cell.angle_beta   90.00
_cell.angle_gamma   90.00
#
_symmetry.space_group_name_H-M   'P 1'
#
loop_
_entity.id
_entity.type
_entity.pdbx_description
1 polymer ?
#
loop_
_entity_poly.entity_id
_entity_poly.type
_entity_poly.pdbx_seq_one_letter_code
_entity_poly.pdbx_strand_id
1 'polypeptide(L)'
;GPVMSEMRRESPYPMVSIEEAHRLIMARVAPLGVEEVDALAADGRVLAETLRAPEDVPDVPKSAMDGYALRAADGVAERRVVAELTAGNEPGLLIGPGQAARIMTGAPMPAGADAMIPVEQTEERDGLLR
;
A
#
# COMPACT_ATOMS: atom_id res chain seq x y z
N GLY A 1 -62.36 -6.74 34.48
CA GLY A 1 -61.26 -5.81 34.38
C GLY A 1 -60.89 -5.54 32.92
N PRO A 2 -60.20 -4.46 32.63
CA PRO A 2 -59.81 -4.13 31.26
C PRO A 2 -58.97 -5.26 30.65
N VAL A 3 -59.33 -5.63 29.43
CA VAL A 3 -58.60 -6.66 28.69
C VAL A 3 -57.22 -6.13 28.38
N MET A 4 -56.19 -6.97 28.49
CA MET A 4 -54.80 -6.58 28.23
C MET A 4 -54.59 -5.94 26.83
N SER A 5 -55.45 -6.25 25.86
CA SER A 5 -55.46 -5.61 24.55
C SER A 5 -55.78 -4.11 24.57
N GLU A 6 -56.52 -3.65 25.56
CA GLU A 6 -56.87 -2.24 25.73
C GLU A 6 -55.71 -1.40 26.28
N MET A 7 -54.67 -2.07 26.81
CA MET A 7 -53.48 -1.43 27.33
C MET A 7 -52.35 -1.33 26.28
N ARG A 8 -52.63 -1.77 25.05
CA ARG A 8 -51.68 -1.69 23.96
C ARG A 8 -51.44 -0.24 23.60
N ARG A 9 -50.24 0.24 23.92
CA ARG A 9 -49.83 1.59 23.55
C ARG A 9 -49.41 1.56 22.08
N GLU A 10 -50.04 2.35 21.25
CA GLU A 10 -49.57 2.65 19.93
C GLU A 10 -48.47 3.70 20.03
N SER A 11 -47.44 3.56 19.21
CA SER A 11 -46.41 4.59 19.13
C SER A 11 -47.02 5.88 18.60
N PRO A 12 -46.77 7.03 19.24
CA PRO A 12 -47.24 8.32 18.73
C PRO A 12 -46.47 8.75 17.46
N TYR A 13 -45.49 7.98 17.05
CA TYR A 13 -44.64 8.30 15.92
C TYR A 13 -45.03 7.48 14.69
N PRO A 14 -45.02 8.07 13.47
CA PRO A 14 -45.29 7.35 12.25
C PRO A 14 -44.21 6.28 12.00
N MET A 15 -44.63 5.17 11.40
CA MET A 15 -43.71 4.17 10.93
C MET A 15 -43.00 4.67 9.65
N VAL A 16 -41.69 4.68 9.65
CA VAL A 16 -40.86 5.12 8.51
C VAL A 16 -39.97 4.01 8.05
N SER A 17 -39.56 4.05 6.78
CA SER A 17 -38.56 3.12 6.26
C SER A 17 -37.20 3.38 6.87
N ILE A 18 -36.29 2.43 6.74
CA ILE A 18 -34.90 2.59 7.19
C ILE A 18 -34.23 3.76 6.46
N GLU A 19 -34.47 3.89 5.17
CA GLU A 19 -33.96 4.98 4.34
C GLU A 19 -34.47 6.33 4.81
N GLU A 20 -35.73 6.43 5.11
CA GLU A 20 -36.34 7.66 5.62
C GLU A 20 -35.83 8.00 7.02
N ALA A 21 -35.69 7.02 7.90
CA ALA A 21 -35.12 7.20 9.23
C ALA A 21 -33.67 7.72 9.13
N HIS A 22 -32.87 7.14 8.27
CA HIS A 22 -31.50 7.59 8.01
C HIS A 22 -31.48 9.05 7.51
N ARG A 23 -32.34 9.38 6.55
CA ARG A 23 -32.45 10.74 6.02
C ARG A 23 -32.82 11.76 7.11
N LEU A 24 -33.76 11.42 7.96
CA LEU A 24 -34.19 12.29 9.06
C LEU A 24 -33.09 12.51 10.09
N ILE A 25 -32.33 11.47 10.42
CA ILE A 25 -31.19 11.55 11.34
C ILE A 25 -30.11 12.44 10.73
N MET A 26 -29.72 12.16 9.49
CA MET A 26 -28.65 12.91 8.81
C MET A 26 -28.99 14.39 8.60
N ALA A 27 -30.28 14.72 8.48
CA ALA A 27 -30.72 16.10 8.37
C ALA A 27 -30.54 16.90 9.67
N ARG A 28 -30.38 16.22 10.82
CA ARG A 28 -30.31 16.83 12.14
C ARG A 28 -28.96 16.72 12.82
N VAL A 29 -28.07 15.95 12.30
CA VAL A 29 -26.72 15.79 12.84
C VAL A 29 -25.73 16.54 11.98
N ALA A 30 -24.71 17.06 12.59
CA ALA A 30 -23.59 17.70 11.93
C ALA A 30 -22.29 17.24 12.58
N PRO A 31 -21.18 17.22 11.85
CA PRO A 31 -19.88 16.95 12.45
C PRO A 31 -19.61 17.94 13.58
N LEU A 32 -18.98 17.46 14.63
CA LEU A 32 -18.41 18.32 15.67
C LEU A 32 -17.28 19.17 15.09
N GLY A 33 -16.90 20.22 15.81
CA GLY A 33 -15.77 21.06 15.41
C GLY A 33 -14.46 20.28 15.32
N VAL A 34 -13.48 20.89 14.69
CA VAL A 34 -12.12 20.34 14.51
C VAL A 34 -11.22 20.86 15.63
N GLU A 35 -10.37 20.00 16.15
CA GLU A 35 -9.32 20.37 17.09
C GLU A 35 -8.00 19.71 16.70
N GLU A 36 -6.91 20.31 17.08
CA GLU A 36 -5.58 19.71 16.95
C GLU A 36 -5.24 18.90 18.20
N VAL A 37 -4.80 17.67 18.01
CA VAL A 37 -4.38 16.78 19.08
C VAL A 37 -3.02 16.18 18.75
N ASP A 38 -2.28 15.81 19.78
CA ASP A 38 -1.05 15.05 19.60
C ASP A 38 -1.35 13.74 18.87
N ALA A 39 -0.50 13.38 17.91
CA ALA A 39 -0.66 12.16 17.10
C ALA A 39 -0.79 10.90 17.98
N LEU A 40 -0.04 10.82 19.09
CA LEU A 40 -0.11 9.68 20.01
C LEU A 40 -1.44 9.64 20.81
N ALA A 41 -2.12 10.77 20.91
CA ALA A 41 -3.42 10.87 21.57
C ALA A 41 -4.61 10.78 20.60
N ALA A 42 -4.32 10.61 19.31
CA ALA A 42 -5.35 10.64 18.26
C ALA A 42 -6.05 9.29 18.01
N ASP A 43 -5.69 8.24 18.74
CA ASP A 43 -6.34 6.95 18.62
C ASP A 43 -7.84 7.05 18.87
N GLY A 44 -8.64 6.46 17.99
CA GLY A 44 -10.11 6.55 18.06
C GLY A 44 -10.70 7.86 17.55
N ARG A 45 -9.90 8.82 17.12
CA ARG A 45 -10.36 10.10 16.56
C ARG A 45 -10.57 9.98 15.04
N VAL A 46 -11.43 10.82 14.52
CA VAL A 46 -11.72 10.89 13.08
C VAL A 46 -10.92 12.03 12.47
N LEU A 47 -10.19 11.74 11.40
CA LEU A 47 -9.45 12.76 10.67
C LEU A 47 -10.40 13.80 10.06
N ALA A 48 -10.09 15.07 10.28
CA ALA A 48 -10.85 16.20 9.75
C ALA A 48 -10.35 16.64 8.37
N GLU A 49 -9.17 16.20 7.97
CA GLU A 49 -8.58 16.54 6.68
C GLU A 49 -7.92 15.31 6.04
N THR A 50 -7.76 15.34 4.73
CA THR A 50 -7.03 14.30 4.03
C THR A 50 -5.53 14.46 4.27
N LEU A 51 -4.91 13.41 4.82
CA LEU A 51 -3.45 13.36 4.93
C LEU A 51 -2.85 12.77 3.67
N ARG A 52 -1.77 13.39 3.21
CA ARG A 52 -1.00 12.92 2.07
C ARG A 52 0.46 12.79 2.49
N ALA A 53 1.09 11.72 2.03
CA ALA A 53 2.53 11.60 2.19
C ALA A 53 3.24 12.72 1.41
N PRO A 54 4.21 13.43 2.00
CA PRO A 54 4.92 14.49 1.31
C PRO A 54 5.86 13.99 0.22
N GLU A 55 6.21 12.72 0.27
CA GLU A 55 7.11 12.05 -0.67
C GLU A 55 6.71 10.59 -0.83
N ASP A 56 7.21 9.94 -1.85
CA ASP A 56 6.95 8.52 -2.10
C ASP A 56 7.53 7.64 -0.99
N VAL A 57 6.81 6.59 -0.61
CA VAL A 57 7.26 5.57 0.34
C VAL A 57 7.08 4.19 -0.30
N PRO A 58 8.17 3.52 -0.62
CA PRO A 58 9.59 3.94 -0.49
C PRO A 58 9.96 5.09 -1.42
N ASP A 59 10.97 5.86 -1.04
CA ASP A 59 11.46 7.03 -1.79
C ASP A 59 12.15 6.66 -3.10
N VAL A 60 12.57 5.41 -3.22
CA VAL A 60 13.15 4.83 -4.45
C VAL A 60 12.57 3.42 -4.67
N PRO A 61 12.49 2.94 -5.92
CA PRO A 61 12.08 1.57 -6.19
C PRO A 61 13.00 0.57 -5.47
N LYS A 62 12.39 -0.39 -4.76
CA LYS A 62 13.11 -1.44 -4.02
C LYS A 62 12.65 -2.81 -4.45
N SER A 63 13.54 -3.79 -4.39
CA SER A 63 13.17 -5.16 -4.70
C SER A 63 12.27 -5.75 -3.62
N ALA A 64 11.18 -6.40 -4.06
CA ALA A 64 10.26 -7.09 -3.17
C ALA A 64 10.72 -8.51 -2.81
N MET A 65 11.73 -9.04 -3.49
CA MET A 65 12.23 -10.40 -3.30
C MET A 65 13.69 -10.52 -3.74
N ASP A 66 14.30 -11.63 -3.37
CA ASP A 66 15.67 -11.95 -3.80
C ASP A 66 15.67 -12.41 -5.24
N GLY A 67 16.60 -11.89 -6.02
CA GLY A 67 16.69 -12.20 -7.43
C GLY A 67 17.76 -11.38 -8.17
N TYR A 68 17.45 -11.00 -9.39
CA TYR A 68 18.34 -10.23 -10.26
C TYR A 68 17.62 -9.04 -10.86
N ALA A 69 18.24 -7.87 -10.71
CA ALA A 69 17.82 -6.64 -11.38
C ALA A 69 18.44 -6.61 -12.78
N LEU A 70 17.62 -6.30 -13.77
CA LEU A 70 18.02 -6.36 -15.17
C LEU A 70 17.21 -5.42 -16.04
N ARG A 71 17.55 -5.36 -17.31
CA ARG A 71 16.81 -4.63 -18.33
C ARG A 71 15.87 -5.58 -19.07
N ALA A 72 14.59 -5.31 -19.04
CA ALA A 72 13.59 -6.11 -19.76
C ALA A 72 13.83 -6.08 -21.29
N ALA A 73 14.34 -4.97 -21.81
CA ALA A 73 14.64 -4.81 -23.23
C ALA A 73 15.67 -5.81 -23.77
N ASP A 74 16.51 -6.40 -22.91
CA ASP A 74 17.49 -7.40 -23.32
C ASP A 74 16.87 -8.79 -23.57
N GLY A 75 15.58 -8.94 -23.31
CA GLY A 75 14.85 -10.19 -23.58
C GLY A 75 15.36 -11.36 -22.73
N VAL A 76 15.42 -12.54 -23.35
CA VAL A 76 15.83 -13.79 -22.70
C VAL A 76 17.31 -14.12 -22.88
N ALA A 77 18.11 -13.17 -23.32
CA ALA A 77 19.54 -13.36 -23.53
C ALA A 77 20.29 -13.59 -22.21
N GLU A 78 21.39 -14.31 -22.28
CA GLU A 78 22.33 -14.47 -21.16
C GLU A 78 22.89 -13.11 -20.72
N ARG A 79 23.04 -12.91 -19.42
CA ARG A 79 23.52 -11.65 -18.85
C ARG A 79 24.71 -11.87 -17.93
N ARG A 80 25.63 -10.91 -17.94
CA ARG A 80 26.74 -10.90 -16.99
C ARG A 80 26.27 -10.31 -15.67
N VAL A 81 26.50 -11.02 -14.57
CA VAL A 81 26.25 -10.53 -13.23
C VAL A 81 27.42 -9.62 -12.80
N VAL A 82 27.13 -8.33 -12.61
CA VAL A 82 28.17 -7.31 -12.39
C VAL A 82 28.25 -6.82 -10.95
N ALA A 83 27.26 -7.12 -10.11
CA ALA A 83 27.24 -6.68 -8.72
C ALA A 83 26.25 -7.49 -7.88
N GLU A 84 26.35 -7.32 -6.58
CA GLU A 84 25.38 -7.77 -5.59
C GLU A 84 24.91 -6.58 -4.76
N LEU A 85 23.59 -6.40 -4.66
CA LEU A 85 22.94 -5.27 -4.00
C LEU A 85 22.16 -5.75 -2.78
N THR A 86 22.42 -5.16 -1.65
CA THR A 86 21.76 -5.47 -0.37
C THR A 86 21.02 -4.26 0.17
N ALA A 87 20.09 -4.48 1.10
CA ALA A 87 19.37 -3.42 1.76
C ALA A 87 20.37 -2.47 2.47
N GLY A 88 20.11 -1.16 2.38
CA GLY A 88 20.97 -0.14 2.99
C GLY A 88 22.16 0.32 2.15
N ASN A 89 22.42 -0.34 1.02
CA ASN A 89 23.44 0.10 0.07
C ASN A 89 22.83 0.99 -1.01
N GLU A 90 23.44 2.14 -1.24
CA GLU A 90 23.09 2.95 -2.42
C GLU A 90 23.85 2.41 -3.63
N PRO A 91 23.17 1.99 -4.69
CA PRO A 91 23.84 1.53 -5.87
C PRO A 91 24.38 2.71 -6.67
N GLY A 92 25.67 2.96 -6.60
CA GLY A 92 26.37 3.81 -7.57
C GLY A 92 26.54 3.12 -8.91
N LEU A 93 25.71 2.14 -9.23
CA LEU A 93 25.84 1.22 -10.36
C LEU A 93 24.77 1.52 -11.41
N LEU A 94 25.21 1.54 -12.67
CA LEU A 94 24.34 1.57 -13.84
C LEU A 94 24.32 0.19 -14.51
N ILE A 95 23.16 -0.40 -14.64
CA ILE A 95 22.96 -1.64 -15.39
C ILE A 95 22.85 -1.31 -16.88
N GLY A 96 23.82 -1.76 -17.64
CA GLY A 96 23.85 -1.63 -19.09
C GLY A 96 23.29 -2.85 -19.82
N PRO A 97 23.29 -2.80 -21.17
CA PRO A 97 22.87 -3.94 -21.99
C PRO A 97 23.67 -5.21 -21.66
N GLY A 98 22.99 -6.34 -21.59
CA GLY A 98 23.62 -7.63 -21.29
C GLY A 98 24.11 -7.81 -19.86
N GLN A 99 23.75 -6.93 -18.97
CA GLN A 99 24.15 -6.96 -17.56
C GLN A 99 22.97 -7.27 -16.63
N ALA A 100 23.28 -7.79 -15.46
CA ALA A 100 22.34 -7.96 -14.34
C ALA A 100 23.08 -7.75 -13.02
N ALA A 101 22.35 -7.40 -11.98
CA ALA A 101 22.88 -7.36 -10.62
C ALA A 101 22.07 -8.29 -9.73
N ARG A 102 22.74 -9.07 -8.90
CA ARG A 102 22.08 -9.83 -7.85
C ARG A 102 21.50 -8.83 -6.86
N ILE A 103 20.23 -8.97 -6.49
CA ILE A 103 19.51 -8.03 -5.63
C ILE A 103 18.75 -8.76 -4.55
N MET A 104 18.85 -8.27 -3.33
CA MET A 104 18.17 -8.82 -2.16
C MET A 104 16.92 -8.02 -1.84
N THR A 105 15.99 -8.65 -1.12
CA THR A 105 14.77 -8.00 -0.63
C THR A 105 15.08 -6.70 0.08
N GLY A 106 14.39 -5.63 -0.28
CA GLY A 106 14.58 -4.31 0.30
C GLY A 106 15.73 -3.48 -0.26
N ALA A 107 16.56 -4.06 -1.15
CA ALA A 107 17.62 -3.31 -1.80
C ALA A 107 17.04 -2.36 -2.87
N PRO A 108 17.60 -1.14 -3.00
CA PRO A 108 17.21 -0.23 -4.06
C PRO A 108 17.53 -0.79 -5.45
N MET A 109 16.62 -0.59 -6.39
CA MET A 109 16.86 -0.93 -7.79
C MET A 109 17.97 -0.06 -8.36
N PRO A 110 18.99 -0.65 -9.05
CA PRO A 110 20.05 0.13 -9.65
C PRO A 110 19.53 0.90 -10.87
N ALA A 111 20.19 2.00 -11.19
CA ALA A 111 19.91 2.76 -12.40
C ALA A 111 20.09 1.85 -13.63
N GLY A 112 19.24 2.03 -14.62
CA GLY A 112 19.25 1.24 -15.87
C GLY A 112 18.48 -0.09 -15.80
N ALA A 113 18.19 -0.61 -14.61
CA ALA A 113 17.35 -1.78 -14.44
C ALA A 113 15.87 -1.33 -14.30
N ASP A 114 14.99 -2.02 -15.00
CA ASP A 114 13.54 -1.77 -14.99
C ASP A 114 12.71 -3.02 -14.69
N ALA A 115 13.37 -4.13 -14.41
CA ALA A 115 12.74 -5.40 -14.08
C ALA A 115 13.59 -6.19 -13.09
N MET A 116 12.95 -7.13 -12.41
CA MET A 116 13.65 -8.12 -11.61
C MET A 116 13.08 -9.51 -11.89
N ILE A 117 13.93 -10.53 -11.79
CA ILE A 117 13.53 -11.93 -11.88
C ILE A 117 13.88 -12.60 -10.55
N PRO A 118 12.95 -13.34 -9.93
CA PRO A 118 13.24 -14.11 -8.72
C PRO A 118 14.33 -15.15 -8.94
N VAL A 119 15.13 -15.39 -7.92
CA VAL A 119 16.25 -16.34 -8.01
C VAL A 119 15.80 -17.74 -8.42
N GLU A 120 14.59 -18.15 -8.03
CA GLU A 120 14.03 -19.46 -8.34
C GLU A 120 13.74 -19.68 -9.82
N GLN A 121 13.70 -18.61 -10.60
CA GLN A 121 13.44 -18.65 -12.04
C GLN A 121 14.72 -18.52 -12.88
N THR A 122 15.86 -18.53 -12.25
CA THR A 122 17.15 -18.26 -12.89
C THR A 122 18.18 -19.31 -12.53
N GLU A 123 19.23 -19.38 -13.36
CA GLU A 123 20.44 -20.14 -13.09
C GLU A 123 21.65 -19.24 -13.31
N GLU A 124 22.51 -19.13 -12.30
CA GLU A 124 23.78 -18.41 -12.41
C GLU A 124 24.92 -19.39 -12.36
N ARG A 125 25.83 -19.29 -13.34
CA ARG A 125 27.06 -20.10 -13.43
C ARG A 125 28.17 -19.22 -13.96
N ASP A 126 29.29 -19.20 -13.26
CA ASP A 126 30.52 -18.48 -13.69
C ASP A 126 30.25 -16.97 -13.98
N GLY A 127 29.39 -16.34 -13.20
CA GLY A 127 29.05 -14.93 -13.38
C GLY A 127 28.08 -14.65 -14.54
N LEU A 128 27.50 -15.68 -15.13
CA LEU A 128 26.53 -15.58 -16.20
C LEU A 128 25.14 -16.04 -15.70
N LEU A 129 24.13 -15.25 -15.99
CA LEU A 129 22.75 -15.48 -15.63
C LEU A 129 21.95 -15.97 -16.85
N ARG A 130 21.20 -17.03 -16.63
CA ARG A 130 20.23 -17.56 -17.61
C ARG A 130 18.84 -17.65 -17.01
#